data_564eea1836cb32bef74a12707d387e8d
#
_entry.id   564eea1836cb32bef74a12707d387e8d
#
_cell.length_a   1.000
_cell.length_b   1.000
_cell.length_c   1.000
_cell.angle_alpha   90.00
_cell.angle_beta   90.00
_cell.angle_gamma   90.00
#
_symmetry.space_group_name_H-M   'P 1'
#
loop_
_entity.id
_entity.type
_entity.pdbx_description
1 polymer ?
#
loop_
_entity_poly.entity_id
_entity_poly.type
_entity_poly.pdbx_seq_one_letter_code
_entity_poly.pdbx_strand_id
1 'polypeptide(L)'
;MFSEKGFDFALERLVAVLVIACPHALGLAVPLVASISTTLAAKNGFLVRQRTALEAARNVNMVIFDKTGTLTKGEFGVDRIWPTNNEDERDVLKKAASVDSHSEHFISKAIVNKAWESGIGFYEVSDFSRLSGKGVRGIVNG
;
A
#
# COMPACT_ATOMS: atom_id res chain seq x y z
N MET A 1 -62.61 40.98 3.30
CA MET A 1 -61.57 41.89 3.74
C MET A 1 -60.74 41.12 4.81
N PHE A 2 -59.78 40.32 4.40
CA PHE A 2 -58.85 39.71 5.36
C PHE A 2 -57.99 40.87 5.88
N SER A 3 -58.08 41.11 7.17
CA SER A 3 -57.25 42.09 7.86
C SER A 3 -55.77 41.79 7.59
N GLU A 4 -54.98 42.86 7.28
CA GLU A 4 -53.51 42.69 7.09
C GLU A 4 -52.87 41.93 8.25
N LYS A 5 -53.33 42.06 9.47
CA LYS A 5 -52.94 41.27 10.65
C LYS A 5 -53.21 39.78 10.54
N GLY A 6 -54.24 39.38 9.74
CA GLY A 6 -54.53 37.96 9.54
C GLY A 6 -53.55 37.28 8.56
N PHE A 7 -53.10 38.02 7.55
CA PHE A 7 -52.12 37.50 6.60
C PHE A 7 -50.72 37.37 7.22
N ASP A 8 -50.28 38.42 7.92
CA ASP A 8 -48.97 38.38 8.60
C ASP A 8 -48.90 37.25 9.64
N PHE A 9 -49.98 37.09 10.43
CA PHE A 9 -50.06 35.99 11.40
C PHE A 9 -50.01 34.60 10.71
N ALA A 10 -50.74 34.45 9.61
CA ALA A 10 -50.74 33.18 8.87
C ALA A 10 -49.36 32.90 8.25
N LEU A 11 -48.67 33.91 7.70
CA LEU A 11 -47.35 33.81 7.13
C LEU A 11 -46.31 33.46 8.20
N GLU A 12 -46.35 34.13 9.36
CA GLU A 12 -45.45 33.83 10.49
C GLU A 12 -45.58 32.37 10.95
N ARG A 13 -46.84 31.88 11.07
CA ARG A 13 -47.07 30.47 11.46
C ARG A 13 -46.62 29.50 10.39
N LEU A 14 -46.84 29.80 9.12
CA LEU A 14 -46.37 29.00 8.01
C LEU A 14 -44.84 28.85 8.01
N VAL A 15 -44.15 29.99 8.14
CA VAL A 15 -42.68 29.99 8.19
C VAL A 15 -42.17 29.25 9.41
N ALA A 16 -42.76 29.44 10.58
CA ALA A 16 -42.40 28.75 11.81
C ALA A 16 -42.54 27.24 11.65
N VAL A 17 -43.65 26.75 11.07
CA VAL A 17 -43.86 25.32 10.81
C VAL A 17 -42.84 24.78 9.83
N LEU A 18 -42.57 25.48 8.74
CA LEU A 18 -41.59 25.07 7.73
C LEU A 18 -40.18 24.97 8.33
N VAL A 19 -39.77 25.93 9.16
CA VAL A 19 -38.47 25.93 9.82
C VAL A 19 -38.35 24.78 10.84
N ILE A 20 -39.40 24.54 11.64
CA ILE A 20 -39.41 23.45 12.64
C ILE A 20 -39.49 22.08 11.97
N ALA A 21 -40.28 21.96 10.90
CA ALA A 21 -40.44 20.71 10.16
C ALA A 21 -39.19 20.35 9.31
N CYS A 22 -38.35 21.33 9.02
CA CYS A 22 -37.12 21.06 8.29
C CYS A 22 -36.09 20.34 9.21
N PRO A 23 -35.61 19.14 8.85
CA PRO A 23 -34.68 18.38 9.69
C PRO A 23 -33.25 18.96 9.63
N HIS A 24 -33.08 20.22 10.01
CA HIS A 24 -31.81 20.94 9.96
C HIS A 24 -30.70 20.22 10.70
N ALA A 25 -31.01 19.66 11.87
CA ALA A 25 -30.06 18.90 12.65
C ALA A 25 -29.53 17.67 11.87
N LEU A 26 -30.39 16.94 11.17
CA LEU A 26 -30.04 15.80 10.35
C LEU A 26 -29.30 16.25 9.09
N GLY A 27 -29.74 17.32 8.45
CA GLY A 27 -29.13 17.90 7.25
C GLY A 27 -27.71 18.40 7.45
N LEU A 28 -27.32 18.78 8.67
CA LEU A 28 -25.97 19.17 9.05
C LEU A 28 -25.17 18.00 9.62
N ALA A 29 -25.79 17.14 10.43
CA ALA A 29 -25.11 16.05 11.09
C ALA A 29 -24.55 14.99 10.11
N VAL A 30 -25.32 14.63 9.09
CA VAL A 30 -24.90 13.61 8.11
C VAL A 30 -23.64 14.02 7.33
N PRO A 31 -23.57 15.21 6.71
CA PRO A 31 -22.34 15.66 6.06
C PRO A 31 -21.15 15.80 7.01
N LEU A 32 -21.40 16.26 8.24
CA LEU A 32 -20.34 16.43 9.25
C LEU A 32 -19.75 15.08 9.66
N VAL A 33 -20.58 14.10 9.99
CA VAL A 33 -20.13 12.74 10.33
C VAL A 33 -19.36 12.12 9.16
N ALA A 34 -19.85 12.29 7.93
CA ALA A 34 -19.16 11.79 6.74
C ALA A 34 -17.79 12.44 6.56
N SER A 35 -17.67 13.76 6.80
CA SER A 35 -16.39 14.48 6.73
C SER A 35 -15.42 14.03 7.81
N ILE A 36 -15.88 13.90 9.05
CA ILE A 36 -15.07 13.42 10.18
C ILE A 36 -14.57 11.99 9.93
N SER A 37 -15.47 11.10 9.48
CA SER A 37 -15.13 9.70 9.18
C SER A 37 -14.08 9.58 8.08
N THR A 38 -14.23 10.36 7.00
CA THR A 38 -13.25 10.39 5.90
C THR A 38 -11.90 10.94 6.34
N THR A 39 -11.91 11.99 7.17
CA THR A 39 -10.69 12.59 7.71
C THR A 39 -9.97 11.62 8.66
N LEU A 40 -10.72 10.92 9.51
CA LEU A 40 -10.17 9.91 10.41
C LEU A 40 -9.59 8.73 9.64
N ALA A 41 -10.27 8.27 8.60
CA ALA A 41 -9.76 7.23 7.70
C ALA A 41 -8.44 7.66 7.06
N ALA A 42 -8.36 8.87 6.49
CA ALA A 42 -7.15 9.40 5.87
C ALA A 42 -5.97 9.52 6.86
N LYS A 43 -6.23 9.97 8.10
CA LYS A 43 -5.20 10.02 9.16
C LYS A 43 -4.64 8.64 9.52
N ASN A 44 -5.42 7.57 9.32
CA ASN A 44 -4.99 6.19 9.53
C ASN A 44 -4.51 5.49 8.24
N GLY A 45 -4.23 6.23 7.18
CA GLY A 45 -3.69 5.69 5.93
C GLY A 45 -4.74 5.11 4.98
N PHE A 46 -6.04 5.29 5.24
CA PHE A 46 -7.10 4.79 4.37
C PHE A 46 -7.59 5.88 3.41
N LEU A 47 -7.49 5.64 2.12
CA LEU A 47 -8.08 6.50 1.10
C LEU A 47 -9.48 6.02 0.74
N VAL A 48 -10.50 6.71 1.22
CA VAL A 48 -11.91 6.39 0.94
C VAL A 48 -12.30 6.94 -0.43
N ARG A 49 -12.44 6.05 -1.42
CA ARG A 49 -12.91 6.42 -2.77
C ARG A 49 -14.44 6.51 -2.87
N GLN A 50 -15.14 5.65 -2.15
CA GLN A 50 -16.60 5.58 -2.14
C GLN A 50 -17.10 5.47 -0.69
N ARG A 51 -18.00 6.35 -0.28
CA ARG A 51 -18.57 6.34 1.08
C ARG A 51 -19.39 5.10 1.36
N THR A 52 -20.15 4.64 0.37
CA THR A 52 -20.96 3.42 0.48
C THR A 52 -20.11 2.19 0.77
N ALA A 53 -18.86 2.13 0.26
CA ALA A 53 -17.93 1.07 0.58
C ALA A 53 -17.47 1.13 2.07
N LEU A 54 -17.27 2.32 2.62
CA LEU A 54 -16.94 2.50 4.03
C LEU A 54 -18.10 2.04 4.94
N GLU A 55 -19.33 2.36 4.56
CA GLU A 55 -20.52 1.90 5.28
C GLU A 55 -20.70 0.39 5.19
N ALA A 56 -20.48 -0.21 4.02
CA ALA A 56 -20.55 -1.65 3.81
C ALA A 56 -19.46 -2.42 4.59
N ALA A 57 -18.31 -1.79 4.86
CA ALA A 57 -17.20 -2.42 5.59
C ALA A 57 -17.58 -2.91 7.00
N ARG A 58 -18.58 -2.29 7.64
CA ARG A 58 -19.11 -2.75 8.95
C ARG A 58 -19.77 -4.13 8.90
N ASN A 59 -20.22 -4.57 7.73
CA ASN A 59 -20.94 -5.83 7.53
C ASN A 59 -20.06 -6.91 6.88
N VAL A 60 -18.74 -6.66 6.75
CA VAL A 60 -17.80 -7.62 6.18
C VAL A 60 -17.65 -8.82 7.12
N ASN A 61 -17.82 -10.01 6.57
CA ASN A 61 -17.66 -11.28 7.27
C ASN A 61 -16.49 -12.12 6.74
N MET A 62 -15.82 -11.64 5.67
CA MET A 62 -14.64 -12.29 5.10
C MET A 62 -13.65 -11.21 4.67
N VAL A 63 -12.38 -11.41 4.99
CA VAL A 63 -11.28 -10.53 4.58
C VAL A 63 -10.26 -11.34 3.80
N ILE A 64 -9.89 -10.85 2.62
CA ILE A 64 -8.86 -11.46 1.77
C ILE A 64 -7.66 -10.52 1.78
N PHE A 65 -6.51 -11.02 2.20
CA PHE A 65 -5.25 -10.28 2.20
C PHE A 65 -4.41 -10.67 1.00
N ASP A 66 -3.82 -9.66 0.33
CA ASP A 66 -2.70 -9.94 -0.57
C ASP A 66 -1.49 -10.38 0.25
N LYS A 67 -0.72 -11.32 -0.31
CA LYS A 67 0.46 -11.83 0.38
C LYS A 67 1.61 -10.84 0.31
N THR A 68 1.96 -10.42 -0.89
CA THR A 68 3.23 -9.71 -1.15
C THR A 68 3.10 -8.22 -0.89
N GLY A 69 3.87 -7.69 0.06
CA GLY A 69 3.82 -6.28 0.45
C GLY A 69 2.67 -5.92 1.41
N THR A 70 1.81 -6.92 1.75
CA THR A 70 0.72 -6.76 2.74
C THR A 70 0.97 -7.64 3.96
N LEU A 71 1.02 -8.97 3.78
CA LEU A 71 1.38 -9.92 4.84
C LEU A 71 2.89 -10.09 5.00
N THR A 72 3.63 -9.80 3.94
CA THR A 72 5.09 -9.82 3.93
C THR A 72 5.63 -8.43 3.65
N LYS A 73 6.88 -8.17 3.98
CA LYS A 73 7.54 -6.88 3.71
C LYS A 73 7.73 -6.60 2.21
N GLY A 74 7.52 -7.61 1.35
CA GLY A 74 7.79 -7.49 -0.09
C GLY A 74 9.28 -7.38 -0.42
N GLU A 75 10.15 -7.62 0.55
CA GLU A 75 11.59 -7.62 0.40
C GLU A 75 12.08 -9.02 0.05
N PHE A 76 13.01 -9.09 -0.88
CA PHE A 76 13.71 -10.31 -1.22
C PHE A 76 15.02 -10.35 -0.44
N GLY A 77 15.37 -11.51 0.09
CA GLY A 77 16.60 -11.73 0.83
C GLY A 77 17.14 -13.13 0.58
N VAL A 78 18.43 -13.35 0.85
CA VAL A 78 19.04 -14.67 0.88
C VAL A 78 18.85 -15.24 2.28
N ASP A 79 18.01 -16.28 2.40
CA ASP A 79 17.75 -16.99 3.66
C ASP A 79 18.88 -17.97 3.97
N ARG A 80 19.25 -18.80 3.00
CA ARG A 80 20.30 -19.81 3.14
C ARG A 80 21.08 -19.98 1.86
N ILE A 81 22.33 -20.42 2.00
CA ILE A 81 23.23 -20.82 0.93
C ILE A 81 23.51 -22.31 1.09
N TRP A 82 23.40 -23.06 0.01
CA TRP A 82 23.67 -24.49 -0.02
C TRP A 82 24.83 -24.79 -0.98
N PRO A 83 26.09 -24.76 -0.49
CA PRO A 83 27.22 -25.09 -1.33
C PRO A 83 27.16 -26.54 -1.79
N THR A 84 27.61 -26.81 -3.00
CA THR A 84 27.83 -28.13 -3.53
C THR A 84 29.33 -28.43 -3.57
N ASN A 85 29.70 -29.68 -3.56
CA ASN A 85 31.09 -30.13 -3.74
C ASN A 85 32.12 -29.56 -2.75
N ASN A 86 31.76 -29.35 -1.47
CA ASN A 86 32.63 -28.78 -0.43
C ASN A 86 33.10 -27.33 -0.70
N GLU A 87 32.41 -26.57 -1.54
CA GLU A 87 32.70 -25.15 -1.69
C GLU A 87 32.36 -24.39 -0.40
N ASP A 88 33.05 -23.27 -0.18
CA ASP A 88 32.75 -22.38 0.93
C ASP A 88 31.52 -21.48 0.62
N GLU A 89 30.59 -21.34 1.59
CA GLU A 89 29.40 -20.49 1.46
C GLU A 89 29.76 -19.05 1.07
N ARG A 90 30.85 -18.51 1.63
CA ARG A 90 31.31 -17.15 1.32
C ARG A 90 31.76 -17.02 -0.13
N ASP A 91 32.43 -18.03 -0.66
CA ASP A 91 32.91 -18.04 -2.05
C ASP A 91 31.74 -18.19 -3.04
N VAL A 92 30.77 -19.05 -2.73
CA VAL A 92 29.52 -19.17 -3.50
C VAL A 92 28.76 -17.83 -3.53
N LEU A 93 28.58 -17.20 -2.37
CA LEU A 93 27.93 -15.89 -2.29
C LEU A 93 28.71 -14.83 -3.06
N LYS A 94 30.03 -14.84 -2.96
CA LYS A 94 30.91 -13.90 -3.66
C LYS A 94 30.79 -14.02 -5.17
N LYS A 95 30.84 -15.25 -5.71
CA LYS A 95 30.67 -15.55 -7.14
C LYS A 95 29.29 -15.09 -7.64
N ALA A 96 28.23 -15.49 -6.93
CA ALA A 96 26.86 -15.11 -7.27
C ALA A 96 26.66 -13.58 -7.25
N ALA A 97 27.07 -12.92 -6.16
CA ALA A 97 26.95 -11.47 -6.03
C ALA A 97 27.75 -10.71 -7.10
N SER A 98 28.93 -11.23 -7.48
CA SER A 98 29.74 -10.64 -8.55
C SER A 98 29.01 -10.60 -9.87
N VAL A 99 28.38 -11.71 -10.30
CA VAL A 99 27.59 -11.76 -11.53
C VAL A 99 26.33 -10.93 -11.39
N ASP A 100 25.63 -11.03 -10.27
CA ASP A 100 24.36 -10.33 -10.02
C ASP A 100 24.52 -8.80 -9.85
N SER A 101 25.73 -8.31 -9.54
CA SER A 101 26.00 -6.87 -9.42
C SER A 101 25.76 -6.10 -10.72
N HIS A 102 25.75 -6.76 -11.85
CA HIS A 102 25.46 -6.21 -13.18
C HIS A 102 23.97 -6.26 -13.55
N SER A 103 23.10 -6.73 -12.63
CA SER A 103 21.66 -6.91 -12.86
C SER A 103 20.82 -6.00 -11.98
N GLU A 104 19.85 -5.34 -12.60
CA GLU A 104 18.85 -4.51 -11.90
C GLU A 104 17.70 -5.30 -11.28
N HIS A 105 17.70 -6.64 -11.45
CA HIS A 105 16.61 -7.47 -10.96
C HIS A 105 16.58 -7.50 -9.42
N PHE A 106 15.38 -7.51 -8.83
CA PHE A 106 15.22 -7.45 -7.36
C PHE A 106 15.86 -8.64 -6.64
N ILE A 107 15.87 -9.84 -7.23
CA ILE A 107 16.57 -11.02 -6.68
C ILE A 107 18.07 -10.78 -6.70
N SER A 108 18.62 -10.26 -7.79
CA SER A 108 20.04 -9.91 -7.91
C SER A 108 20.45 -8.89 -6.86
N LYS A 109 19.64 -7.84 -6.65
CA LYS A 109 19.88 -6.86 -5.59
C LYS A 109 19.90 -7.49 -4.19
N ALA A 110 19.04 -8.47 -3.92
CA ALA A 110 19.02 -9.18 -2.65
C ALA A 110 20.31 -9.97 -2.41
N ILE A 111 20.85 -10.65 -3.44
CA ILE A 111 22.10 -11.40 -3.36
C ILE A 111 23.28 -10.43 -3.13
N VAL A 112 23.33 -9.34 -3.87
CA VAL A 112 24.33 -8.30 -3.74
C VAL A 112 24.31 -7.67 -2.33
N ASN A 113 23.15 -7.31 -1.83
CA ASN A 113 22.99 -6.75 -0.48
C ASN A 113 23.48 -7.72 0.59
N LYS A 114 23.15 -9.02 0.46
CA LYS A 114 23.64 -10.05 1.40
C LYS A 114 25.18 -10.12 1.43
N ALA A 115 25.82 -10.03 0.27
CA ALA A 115 27.28 -10.01 0.18
C ALA A 115 27.85 -8.75 0.84
N TRP A 116 27.26 -7.57 0.62
CA TRP A 116 27.64 -6.34 1.27
C TRP A 116 27.53 -6.41 2.80
N GLU A 117 26.39 -6.87 3.32
CA GLU A 117 26.17 -7.06 4.75
C GLU A 117 27.15 -8.03 5.38
N SER A 118 27.60 -9.02 4.61
CA SER A 118 28.59 -10.03 5.05
C SER A 118 30.05 -9.55 4.89
N GLY A 119 30.29 -8.31 4.44
CA GLY A 119 31.62 -7.76 4.20
C GLY A 119 32.39 -8.49 3.09
N ILE A 120 31.66 -8.99 2.07
CA ILE A 120 32.26 -9.74 0.96
C ILE A 120 32.41 -8.80 -0.23
N GLY A 121 33.66 -8.66 -0.73
CA GLY A 121 33.94 -7.94 -1.98
C GLY A 121 33.57 -8.77 -3.21
N PHE A 122 33.56 -8.15 -4.38
CA PHE A 122 33.22 -8.80 -5.64
C PHE A 122 34.45 -9.19 -6.46
N TYR A 123 34.28 -10.20 -7.28
CA TYR A 123 35.23 -10.55 -8.33
C TYR A 123 34.98 -9.70 -9.58
N GLU A 124 35.96 -9.61 -10.45
CA GLU A 124 35.77 -9.08 -11.79
C GLU A 124 34.97 -10.08 -12.65
N VAL A 125 34.02 -9.56 -13.42
CA VAL A 125 33.12 -10.35 -14.26
C VAL A 125 33.26 -9.95 -15.71
N SER A 126 33.52 -10.94 -16.56
CA SER A 126 33.51 -10.79 -18.01
C SER A 126 32.33 -11.54 -18.64
N ASP A 127 32.02 -11.24 -19.90
CA ASP A 127 30.96 -11.87 -20.70
C ASP A 127 29.58 -11.93 -19.99
N PHE A 128 29.28 -10.87 -19.24
CA PHE A 128 27.97 -10.78 -18.61
C PHE A 128 26.83 -10.75 -19.65
N SER A 129 25.83 -11.59 -19.45
CA SER A 129 24.63 -11.57 -20.28
C SER A 129 23.38 -11.93 -19.49
N ARG A 130 22.27 -11.26 -19.84
CA ARG A 130 20.94 -11.57 -19.29
C ARG A 130 20.23 -12.56 -20.20
N LEU A 131 19.74 -13.63 -19.59
CA LEU A 131 18.94 -14.65 -20.26
C LEU A 131 17.47 -14.45 -19.89
N SER A 132 16.66 -14.01 -20.86
CA SER A 132 15.24 -13.70 -20.61
C SER A 132 14.50 -14.90 -20.01
N GLY A 133 13.83 -14.69 -18.85
CA GLY A 133 13.10 -15.73 -18.12
C GLY A 133 13.96 -16.79 -17.45
N LYS A 134 15.30 -16.71 -17.53
CA LYS A 134 16.22 -17.73 -16.96
C LYS A 134 17.18 -17.17 -15.94
N GLY A 135 17.54 -15.88 -16.01
CA GLY A 135 18.46 -15.24 -15.08
C GLY A 135 19.61 -14.53 -15.77
N VAL A 136 20.77 -14.53 -15.12
CA VAL A 136 22.02 -13.90 -15.60
C VAL A 136 23.14 -14.91 -15.67
N ARG A 137 24.14 -14.64 -16.49
CA ARG A 137 25.39 -15.40 -16.53
C ARG A 137 26.58 -14.47 -16.74
N GLY A 138 27.74 -14.88 -16.29
CA GLY A 138 29.02 -14.21 -16.50
C GLY A 138 30.17 -15.15 -16.17
N ILE A 139 31.37 -14.79 -16.58
CA ILE A 139 32.60 -15.49 -16.26
C ILE A 139 33.29 -14.72 -15.11
N VAL A 140 33.63 -15.43 -14.06
CA VAL A 140 34.26 -14.89 -12.85
C VAL A 140 35.67 -15.43 -12.75
N ASN A 141 36.67 -14.53 -12.69
CA ASN A 141 38.09 -14.87 -12.61
C ASN A 141 38.65 -15.68 -13.81
N GLY A 142 38.10 -15.54 -14.98
CA GLY A 142 38.54 -16.15 -16.23
C GLY A 142 38.12 -17.60 -16.39
#